data_abe9182f8175ca5a25bedb4530f02d97
#
_entry.id   abe9182f8175ca5a25bedb4530f02d97
#
_cell.length_a   1.000
_cell.length_b   1.000
_cell.length_c   1.000
_cell.angle_alpha   90.00
_cell.angle_beta   90.00
_cell.angle_gamma   90.00
#
_symmetry.space_group_name_H-M   'P 1'
#
loop_
_entity.id
_entity.type
_entity.pdbx_description
1 polymer ?
#
loop_
_entity_poly.entity_id
_entity_poly.type
_entity_poly.pdbx_seq_one_letter_code
_entity_poly.pdbx_strand_id
1 'polypeptide(L)'
;IPKMPIMQYVGEQKNAPKIFEFFPSHTEDSSFELYEDDGETNSYKKDVFLKTKIESKFTSNEMHITIHKPVASGGYAEFEKKNYLLKVHLDEKPSIVLLNSRKLKKSKAEKLLNDISTAYDITGYVYNEDNKTLHILLPISDENLEITLMY
;
A
#
# COMPACT_ATOMS: atom_id res chain seq x y z
N ILE A 1 -6.19 -5.22 4.55
CA ILE A 1 -5.83 -6.64 4.41
C ILE A 1 -4.66 -6.72 3.44
N PRO A 2 -3.49 -7.29 3.84
CA PRO A 2 -2.41 -7.55 2.89
C PRO A 2 -2.83 -8.63 1.91
N LYS A 3 -2.43 -8.47 0.67
CA LYS A 3 -2.65 -9.44 -0.42
C LYS A 3 -1.31 -9.80 -1.06
N MET A 4 -1.17 -11.06 -1.43
CA MET A 4 -0.02 -11.52 -2.21
C MET A 4 -0.49 -11.98 -3.59
N PRO A 5 0.30 -11.77 -4.65
CA PRO A 5 0.02 -12.38 -5.94
C PRO A 5 0.09 -13.91 -5.83
N ILE A 6 -0.66 -14.59 -6.69
CA ILE A 6 -0.57 -16.06 -6.79
C ILE A 6 0.80 -16.40 -7.38
N MET A 7 1.58 -17.20 -6.67
CA MET A 7 2.91 -17.62 -7.09
C MET A 7 2.99 -19.16 -7.10
N GLN A 8 3.74 -19.70 -8.05
CA GLN A 8 3.97 -21.16 -8.16
C GLN A 8 5.13 -21.62 -7.26
N TYR A 9 6.07 -20.71 -6.97
CA TYR A 9 7.21 -20.97 -6.08
C TYR A 9 7.68 -19.70 -5.39
N VAL A 10 8.38 -19.86 -4.27
CA VAL A 10 8.95 -18.74 -3.50
C VAL A 10 9.95 -17.97 -4.36
N GLY A 11 9.78 -16.64 -4.43
CA GLY A 11 10.65 -15.75 -5.20
C GLY A 11 10.29 -15.57 -6.68
N GLU A 12 9.21 -16.19 -7.17
CA GLU A 12 8.75 -15.99 -8.56
C GLU A 12 8.50 -14.53 -8.91
N GLN A 13 7.99 -13.76 -7.95
CA GLN A 13 7.68 -12.33 -8.11
C GLN A 13 8.40 -11.47 -7.06
N LYS A 14 9.74 -11.56 -7.03
CA LYS A 14 10.56 -10.81 -6.08
C LYS A 14 10.26 -9.30 -6.08
N ASN A 15 9.88 -8.77 -7.22
CA ASN A 15 9.64 -7.33 -7.41
C ASN A 15 8.15 -6.93 -7.38
N ALA A 16 7.23 -7.85 -7.06
CA ALA A 16 5.82 -7.48 -6.97
C ALA A 16 5.59 -6.45 -5.87
N PRO A 17 4.72 -5.43 -6.10
CA PRO A 17 4.38 -4.46 -5.08
C PRO A 17 3.70 -5.13 -3.89
N LYS A 18 3.84 -4.54 -2.71
CA LYS A 18 3.04 -4.93 -1.55
C LYS A 18 1.62 -4.43 -1.75
N ILE A 19 0.66 -5.35 -1.76
CA ILE A 19 -0.74 -5.01 -2.00
C ILE A 19 -1.46 -4.90 -0.67
N PHE A 20 -2.10 -3.74 -0.43
CA PHE A 20 -2.99 -3.51 0.70
C PHE A 20 -4.40 -3.23 0.19
N GLU A 21 -5.36 -4.00 0.66
CA GLU A 21 -6.75 -3.83 0.31
C GLU A 21 -7.52 -3.27 1.51
N PHE A 22 -8.19 -2.13 1.29
CA PHE A 22 -8.92 -1.39 2.30
C PHE A 22 -10.42 -1.48 2.04
N PHE A 23 -11.14 -1.78 3.11
CA PHE A 23 -12.61 -1.72 3.17
C PHE A 23 -12.96 -0.70 4.25
N PRO A 24 -13.00 0.59 3.91
CA PRO A 24 -13.16 1.65 4.91
C PRO A 24 -14.47 1.54 5.66
N SER A 25 -14.43 1.83 6.97
CA SER A 25 -15.60 2.11 7.77
C SER A 25 -15.77 3.63 7.93
N HIS A 26 -16.98 4.13 7.82
CA HIS A 26 -17.28 5.54 8.08
C HIS A 26 -17.41 5.86 9.58
N THR A 27 -17.39 4.84 10.43
CA THR A 27 -17.65 4.96 11.87
C THR A 27 -16.46 4.57 12.74
N GLU A 28 -15.48 3.85 12.19
CA GLU A 28 -14.39 3.27 12.98
C GLU A 28 -13.04 3.50 12.28
N ASP A 29 -12.05 3.91 13.07
CA ASP A 29 -10.66 3.93 12.65
C ASP A 29 -10.15 2.48 12.59
N SER A 30 -9.24 2.19 11.67
CA SER A 30 -8.60 0.89 11.59
C SER A 30 -7.08 0.98 11.59
N SER A 31 -6.43 -0.03 12.14
CA SER A 31 -4.98 -0.16 12.07
C SER A 31 -4.57 -1.61 11.83
N PHE A 32 -3.42 -1.77 11.18
CA PHE A 32 -2.81 -3.07 10.90
C PHE A 32 -1.29 -2.93 10.98
N GLU A 33 -0.62 -3.94 11.53
CA GLU A 33 0.84 -4.04 11.51
C GLU A 33 1.25 -5.20 10.61
N LEU A 34 1.95 -4.90 9.51
CA LEU A 34 2.57 -5.90 8.66
C LEU A 34 3.90 -6.29 9.29
N TYR A 35 4.07 -7.57 9.56
CA TYR A 35 5.32 -8.19 9.98
C TYR A 35 5.96 -8.91 8.81
N GLU A 36 7.26 -8.72 8.64
CA GLU A 36 8.04 -9.37 7.58
C GLU A 36 9.39 -9.83 8.13
N ASP A 37 9.77 -11.03 7.76
CA ASP A 37 11.10 -11.59 7.97
C ASP A 37 11.65 -12.14 6.65
N ASP A 38 12.79 -12.82 6.67
CA ASP A 38 13.40 -13.36 5.44
C ASP A 38 12.67 -14.60 4.88
N GLY A 39 11.74 -15.17 5.65
CA GLY A 39 10.96 -16.34 5.25
C GLY A 39 11.77 -17.65 5.06
N GLU A 40 13.08 -17.61 5.25
CA GLU A 40 14.00 -18.73 4.96
C GLU A 40 14.77 -19.19 6.20
N THR A 41 15.17 -18.27 7.06
CA THR A 41 16.01 -18.58 8.22
C THR A 41 15.26 -18.47 9.54
N ASN A 42 15.90 -18.89 10.64
CA ASN A 42 15.39 -18.69 12.00
C ASN A 42 15.79 -17.33 12.59
N SER A 43 16.15 -16.37 11.77
CA SER A 43 16.60 -15.03 12.20
C SER A 43 15.51 -14.28 12.97
N TYR A 44 14.24 -14.53 12.69
CA TYR A 44 13.10 -13.98 13.44
C TYR A 44 13.15 -14.32 14.94
N LYS A 45 13.75 -15.46 15.35
CA LYS A 45 13.96 -15.83 16.75
C LYS A 45 15.01 -14.97 17.45
N LYS A 46 15.74 -14.17 16.70
CA LYS A 46 16.73 -13.20 17.17
C LYS A 46 16.25 -11.76 16.94
N ASP A 47 14.94 -11.58 16.84
CA ASP A 47 14.29 -10.29 16.58
C ASP A 47 14.75 -9.60 15.27
N VAL A 48 15.09 -10.40 14.24
CA VAL A 48 15.43 -9.87 12.91
C VAL A 48 14.18 -9.83 12.06
N PHE A 49 13.56 -8.66 11.95
CA PHE A 49 12.30 -8.46 11.23
C PHE A 49 12.11 -7.01 10.80
N LEU A 50 11.10 -6.79 9.97
CA LEU A 50 10.58 -5.49 9.57
C LEU A 50 9.11 -5.38 9.98
N LYS A 51 8.71 -4.23 10.51
CA LYS A 51 7.33 -3.91 10.82
C LYS A 51 6.89 -2.65 10.12
N THR A 52 5.73 -2.71 9.48
CA THR A 52 5.11 -1.55 8.83
C THR A 52 3.70 -1.37 9.40
N LYS A 53 3.47 -0.30 10.14
CA LYS A 53 2.14 0.04 10.64
C LYS A 53 1.36 0.80 9.57
N ILE A 54 0.09 0.46 9.42
CA ILE A 54 -0.83 1.06 8.47
C ILE A 54 -2.10 1.43 9.23
N GLU A 55 -2.57 2.65 9.04
CA GLU A 55 -3.76 3.17 9.71
C GLU A 55 -4.70 3.78 8.68
N SER A 56 -6.00 3.68 8.92
CA SER A 56 -6.99 4.43 8.17
C SER A 56 -8.01 5.06 9.10
N LYS A 57 -8.39 6.29 8.78
CA LYS A 57 -9.34 7.10 9.53
C LYS A 57 -10.27 7.83 8.57
N PHE A 58 -11.55 7.83 8.87
CA PHE A 58 -12.56 8.57 8.14
C PHE A 58 -13.04 9.76 8.96
N THR A 59 -13.13 10.92 8.32
CA THR A 59 -13.79 12.11 8.84
C THR A 59 -14.99 12.44 7.97
N SER A 60 -15.77 13.44 8.29
CA SER A 60 -17.04 13.73 7.59
C SER A 60 -16.92 13.83 6.05
N ASN A 61 -15.78 14.27 5.53
CA ASN A 61 -15.56 14.50 4.11
C ASN A 61 -14.21 13.98 3.59
N GLU A 62 -13.42 13.33 4.43
CA GLU A 62 -12.08 12.91 4.06
C GLU A 62 -11.78 11.52 4.63
N MET A 63 -11.07 10.72 3.85
CA MET A 63 -10.43 9.50 4.33
C MET A 63 -8.92 9.71 4.36
N HIS A 64 -8.31 9.42 5.49
CA HIS A 64 -6.87 9.45 5.67
C HIS A 64 -6.34 8.02 5.77
N ILE A 65 -5.31 7.72 5.00
CA ILE A 65 -4.56 6.46 5.10
C ILE A 65 -3.11 6.84 5.40
N THR A 66 -2.54 6.29 6.46
CA THR A 66 -1.15 6.51 6.84
C THR A 66 -0.41 5.17 6.76
N ILE A 67 0.62 5.11 5.93
CA ILE A 67 1.60 4.03 5.93
C ILE A 67 2.83 4.58 6.64
N HIS A 68 3.08 4.08 7.84
CA HIS A 68 4.23 4.51 8.62
C HIS A 68 5.54 4.01 7.99
N LYS A 69 6.60 4.78 8.21
CA LYS A 69 7.96 4.33 7.90
C LYS A 69 8.18 2.94 8.48
N PRO A 70 8.68 1.98 7.69
CA PRO A 70 9.01 0.66 8.20
C PRO A 70 10.08 0.71 9.30
N VAL A 71 9.89 -0.07 10.35
CA VAL A 71 10.83 -0.21 11.47
C VAL A 71 11.52 -1.54 11.35
N ALA A 72 12.84 -1.51 11.10
CA ALA A 72 13.69 -2.69 11.09
C ALA A 72 14.26 -2.99 12.46
N SER A 73 14.36 -4.25 12.82
CA SER A 73 14.99 -4.74 14.04
C SER A 73 16.08 -5.77 13.72
N GLY A 74 17.01 -5.99 14.67
CA GLY A 74 18.00 -7.06 14.61
C GLY A 74 18.98 -6.99 13.44
N GLY A 75 19.20 -5.81 12.83
CA GLY A 75 20.07 -5.68 11.66
C GLY A 75 19.46 -6.27 10.39
N TYR A 76 18.13 -6.31 10.31
CA TYR A 76 17.43 -6.71 9.11
C TYR A 76 17.95 -5.91 7.91
N ALA A 77 18.59 -6.60 6.97
CA ALA A 77 19.13 -5.97 5.77
C ALA A 77 17.97 -5.33 4.97
N GLU A 78 18.20 -4.15 4.41
CA GLU A 78 17.20 -3.42 3.64
C GLU A 78 16.51 -4.36 2.67
N PHE A 79 15.21 -4.56 2.88
CA PHE A 79 14.36 -5.20 1.90
C PHE A 79 14.48 -4.47 0.56
N GLU A 80 14.45 -5.23 -0.52
CA GLU A 80 14.26 -4.67 -1.84
C GLU A 80 13.11 -3.66 -1.78
N LYS A 81 13.39 -2.41 -2.14
CA LYS A 81 12.42 -1.33 -2.14
C LYS A 81 11.29 -1.68 -3.11
N LYS A 82 10.18 -2.13 -2.58
CA LYS A 82 8.99 -2.49 -3.37
C LYS A 82 7.97 -1.39 -3.27
N ASN A 83 7.27 -1.13 -4.36
CA ASN A 83 6.15 -0.20 -4.35
C ASN A 83 5.00 -0.74 -3.50
N TYR A 84 4.15 0.16 -3.01
CA TYR A 84 2.87 -0.17 -2.42
C TYR A 84 1.76 -0.01 -3.47
N LEU A 85 0.89 -1.00 -3.59
CA LEU A 85 -0.37 -0.88 -4.30
C LEU A 85 -1.51 -0.89 -3.29
N LEU A 86 -2.18 0.24 -3.13
CA LEU A 86 -3.38 0.34 -2.31
C LEU A 86 -4.60 0.11 -3.21
N LYS A 87 -5.49 -0.76 -2.79
CA LYS A 87 -6.82 -0.98 -3.36
C LYS A 87 -7.83 -0.54 -2.33
N VAL A 88 -8.49 0.58 -2.56
CA VAL A 88 -9.45 1.15 -1.61
C VAL A 88 -10.84 1.02 -2.20
N HIS A 89 -11.71 0.23 -1.56
CA HIS A 89 -13.11 0.08 -1.94
C HIS A 89 -13.90 1.27 -1.40
N LEU A 90 -14.53 2.01 -2.30
CA LEU A 90 -15.19 3.28 -1.98
C LEU A 90 -16.59 3.28 -2.58
N ASP A 91 -17.57 3.73 -1.80
CA ASP A 91 -18.93 3.94 -2.31
C ASP A 91 -18.99 5.09 -3.31
N GLU A 92 -18.15 6.11 -3.10
CA GLU A 92 -18.09 7.31 -3.90
C GLU A 92 -16.65 7.60 -4.36
N LYS A 93 -16.53 8.12 -5.57
CA LYS A 93 -15.25 8.50 -6.16
C LYS A 93 -14.71 9.78 -5.52
N PRO A 94 -13.47 9.78 -5.00
CA PRO A 94 -12.89 10.98 -4.46
C PRO A 94 -12.67 12.04 -5.54
N SER A 95 -12.96 13.28 -5.20
CA SER A 95 -12.72 14.44 -6.06
C SER A 95 -11.23 14.79 -6.16
N ILE A 96 -10.49 14.58 -5.06
CA ILE A 96 -9.06 14.85 -4.92
C ILE A 96 -8.38 13.69 -4.19
N VAL A 97 -7.19 13.34 -4.68
CA VAL A 97 -6.28 12.40 -4.01
C VAL A 97 -4.97 13.13 -3.73
N LEU A 98 -4.57 13.21 -2.46
CA LEU A 98 -3.31 13.81 -2.04
C LEU A 98 -2.36 12.73 -1.53
N LEU A 99 -1.06 12.94 -1.76
CA LEU A 99 0.04 12.22 -1.14
C LEU A 99 0.95 13.24 -0.45
N ASN A 100 1.13 13.14 0.87
CA ASN A 100 1.91 14.07 1.68
C ASN A 100 1.53 15.53 1.36
N SER A 101 0.22 15.81 1.40
CA SER A 101 -0.40 17.12 1.10
C SER A 101 -0.22 17.63 -0.34
N ARG A 102 0.34 16.85 -1.25
CA ARG A 102 0.50 17.19 -2.68
C ARG A 102 -0.47 16.41 -3.53
N LYS A 103 -1.08 17.10 -4.50
CA LYS A 103 -2.03 16.45 -5.42
C LYS A 103 -1.37 15.34 -6.21
N LEU A 104 -1.89 14.13 -6.05
CA LEU A 104 -1.43 12.97 -6.80
C LEU A 104 -1.99 13.02 -8.23
N LYS A 105 -1.19 12.63 -9.20
CA LYS A 105 -1.62 12.62 -10.60
C LYS A 105 -2.48 11.40 -10.88
N LYS A 106 -3.58 11.62 -11.63
CA LYS A 106 -4.35 10.54 -12.20
C LYS A 106 -3.51 9.84 -13.28
N SER A 107 -3.34 8.54 -13.16
CA SER A 107 -2.65 7.73 -14.17
C SER A 107 -3.59 7.34 -15.30
N LYS A 108 -3.04 7.07 -16.49
CA LYS A 108 -3.82 6.45 -17.57
C LYS A 108 -4.10 4.99 -17.21
N ALA A 109 -5.38 4.70 -17.06
CA ALA A 109 -5.96 3.58 -16.33
C ALA A 109 -5.41 2.16 -16.64
N GLU A 110 -5.15 1.85 -17.91
CA GLU A 110 -4.94 0.47 -18.35
C GLU A 110 -3.69 -0.18 -17.79
N LYS A 111 -2.59 0.56 -17.61
CA LYS A 111 -1.33 -0.01 -17.09
C LYS A 111 -1.37 -0.37 -15.61
N LEU A 112 -2.13 0.39 -14.80
CA LEU A 112 -2.23 0.13 -13.35
C LEU A 112 -3.21 -1.01 -13.01
N LEU A 113 -4.17 -1.29 -13.89
CA LEU A 113 -5.19 -2.30 -13.65
C LEU A 113 -4.80 -3.69 -14.19
N ASN A 114 -4.10 -3.72 -15.32
CA ASN A 114 -3.88 -4.95 -16.07
C ASN A 114 -2.49 -5.56 -15.88
N ASP A 115 -1.50 -4.80 -15.45
CA ASP A 115 -0.13 -5.30 -15.30
C ASP A 115 0.58 -4.67 -14.09
N ILE A 116 0.25 -5.20 -12.92
CA ILE A 116 0.87 -4.82 -11.65
C ILE A 116 2.38 -5.12 -11.66
N SER A 117 2.81 -6.08 -12.47
CA SER A 117 4.20 -6.54 -12.52
C SER A 117 5.14 -5.54 -13.19
N THR A 118 4.64 -4.64 -14.02
CA THR A 118 5.45 -3.67 -14.80
C THR A 118 5.36 -2.23 -14.32
N ALA A 119 4.57 -1.95 -13.29
CA ALA A 119 4.27 -0.58 -12.84
C ALA A 119 5.28 0.00 -11.82
N TYR A 120 6.54 -0.43 -11.84
CA TYR A 120 7.53 -0.12 -10.79
C TYR A 120 7.90 1.36 -10.64
N ASP A 121 7.78 2.16 -11.71
CA ASP A 121 8.20 3.56 -11.73
C ASP A 121 7.05 4.57 -11.77
N ILE A 122 5.82 4.11 -11.57
CA ILE A 122 4.64 4.97 -11.72
C ILE A 122 4.09 5.31 -10.32
N THR A 123 4.17 6.58 -9.94
CA THR A 123 3.41 7.10 -8.80
C THR A 123 2.13 7.75 -9.31
N GLY A 124 0.98 7.31 -8.82
CA GLY A 124 -0.30 7.84 -9.27
C GLY A 124 -1.49 7.02 -8.82
N TYR A 125 -2.68 7.40 -9.28
CA TYR A 125 -3.90 6.69 -8.97
C TYR A 125 -4.82 6.51 -10.17
N VAL A 126 -5.71 5.52 -10.08
CA VAL A 126 -6.83 5.31 -11.00
C VAL A 126 -8.05 4.83 -10.21
N TYR A 127 -9.22 5.32 -10.56
CA TYR A 127 -10.47 4.82 -10.02
C TYR A 127 -11.17 3.95 -11.06
N ASN A 128 -11.50 2.74 -10.67
CA ASN A 128 -12.29 1.81 -11.47
C ASN A 128 -13.77 1.97 -11.10
N GLU A 129 -14.56 2.50 -12.03
CA GLU A 129 -15.98 2.75 -11.84
C GLU A 129 -16.80 1.46 -11.71
N ASP A 130 -16.40 0.38 -12.41
CA ASP A 130 -17.17 -0.87 -12.45
C ASP A 130 -17.19 -1.58 -11.09
N ASN A 131 -16.07 -1.59 -10.40
CA ASN A 131 -15.93 -2.24 -9.09
C ASN A 131 -15.76 -1.26 -7.93
N LYS A 132 -15.90 0.04 -8.19
CA LYS A 132 -15.78 1.12 -7.20
C LYS A 132 -14.49 1.06 -6.37
N THR A 133 -13.38 0.76 -7.02
CA THR A 133 -12.09 0.60 -6.36
C THR A 133 -11.10 1.66 -6.83
N LEU A 134 -10.52 2.37 -5.88
CA LEU A 134 -9.40 3.28 -6.10
C LEU A 134 -8.09 2.51 -5.96
N HIS A 135 -7.29 2.51 -7.01
CA HIS A 135 -5.95 1.94 -7.03
C HIS A 135 -4.94 3.06 -6.93
N ILE A 136 -4.05 2.99 -5.93
CA ILE A 136 -2.99 3.98 -5.71
C ILE A 136 -1.65 3.25 -5.69
N LEU A 137 -0.76 3.63 -6.59
CA LEU A 137 0.60 3.09 -6.64
C LEU A 137 1.59 4.13 -6.09
N LEU A 138 2.37 3.72 -5.10
CA LEU A 138 3.29 4.57 -4.36
C LEU A 138 4.65 3.88 -4.22
N PRO A 139 5.77 4.61 -4.28
CA PRO A 139 7.08 4.06 -3.93
C PRO A 139 7.15 3.79 -2.43
N ILE A 140 7.95 2.82 -2.00
CA ILE A 140 8.36 2.71 -0.61
C ILE A 140 9.20 3.94 -0.26
N SER A 141 8.94 4.50 0.91
CA SER A 141 9.58 5.69 1.42
C SER A 141 10.24 5.40 2.77
N ASP A 142 11.33 6.10 3.05
CA ASP A 142 11.94 6.18 4.38
C ASP A 142 11.21 7.17 5.30
N GLU A 143 10.12 7.76 4.82
CA GLU A 143 9.21 8.63 5.56
C GLU A 143 7.80 8.04 5.58
N ASN A 144 6.93 8.57 6.43
CA ASN A 144 5.53 8.22 6.40
C ASN A 144 4.90 8.64 5.05
N LEU A 145 4.01 7.80 4.54
CA LEU A 145 3.17 8.14 3.40
C LEU A 145 1.76 8.45 3.91
N GLU A 146 1.34 9.69 3.74
CA GLU A 146 0.03 10.18 4.13
C GLU A 146 -0.84 10.38 2.89
N ILE A 147 -1.86 9.57 2.75
CA ILE A 147 -2.80 9.65 1.64
C ILE A 147 -4.09 10.26 2.16
N THR A 148 -4.58 11.32 1.51
CA THR A 148 -5.88 11.92 1.81
C THR A 148 -6.78 11.83 0.59
N LEU A 149 -7.96 11.26 0.78
CA LEU A 149 -9.04 11.20 -0.20
C LEU A 149 -10.11 12.21 0.22
N MET A 150 -10.42 13.17 -0.64
CA MET A 150 -11.44 14.20 -0.39
C MET A 150 -12.65 13.94 -1.31
N TYR A 151 -13.85 14.05 -0.76
CA TYR A 151 -15.11 13.81 -1.46
C TYR A 151 -15.84 15.10 -1.79
#